data_ebe545abf4bc7f199d36a9d906f3a547
#
_entry.id   ebe545abf4bc7f199d36a9d906f3a547
#
_cell.length_a   1.000
_cell.length_b   1.000
_cell.length_c   1.000
_cell.angle_alpha   90.00
_cell.angle_beta   90.00
_cell.angle_gamma   90.00
#
_symmetry.space_group_name_H-M   'P 1'
#
loop_
_entity.id
_entity.type
_entity.pdbx_description
1 polymer ?
#
loop_
_entity_poly.entity_id
_entity_poly.type
_entity_poly.pdbx_seq_one_letter_code
_entity_poly.pdbx_strand_id
1 'polypeptide(L)'
;MDHLPLDLIDNILFRLDPISVIVMQCTNKFLRTYISDPKFDSYRFSLVGSSLFYISRHAPFYVTCQENIIRSYPCYILGSCSGLLLLDIGGCFFVANPFTNRSRPLDHSGSNILYDIVTCVNKAMCVGFAVDRIQNQTKKRFKIVCIVEMQMMYGFEISNGHSWRLSETTITSSSKSDLAKRTKPVYLEGTLHWLRNDGSIIAFNPETEQACFIPSVFHQEPETELFFASDDKINRLALVSGTKEEISVYTLAENAKWALARQIKNVFMEQCELEFWSLVMYDGKRLVVREKKRNLEGVFHVYDMEANNWGVLGSTFWSSKGVTDFYKLTPSLSFVEEDEVKDNIPCYDPQASYLTATLVENGV
;
A
#
# COMPACT_ATOMS: atom_id res chain seq x y z
N MET A 1 -12.61 10.36 34.11
CA MET A 1 -12.55 10.98 32.78
C MET A 1 -13.89 11.48 32.27
N ASP A 2 -14.97 11.16 32.93
CA ASP A 2 -16.33 11.51 32.49
C ASP A 2 -16.70 13.02 32.58
N HIS A 3 -15.75 13.87 32.96
CA HIS A 3 -15.92 15.32 33.07
C HIS A 3 -15.00 16.14 32.18
N LEU A 4 -14.14 15.49 31.35
CA LEU A 4 -13.30 16.24 30.42
C LEU A 4 -14.12 16.60 29.16
N PRO A 5 -14.04 17.86 28.69
CA PRO A 5 -14.61 18.24 27.41
C PRO A 5 -14.06 17.36 26.27
N LEU A 6 -14.89 17.04 25.27
CA LEU A 6 -14.51 16.19 24.15
C LEU A 6 -13.29 16.72 23.41
N ASP A 7 -13.20 18.04 23.21
CA ASP A 7 -12.05 18.69 22.56
C ASP A 7 -10.73 18.43 23.28
N LEU A 8 -10.73 18.30 24.61
CA LEU A 8 -9.51 17.96 25.36
C LEU A 8 -9.20 16.46 25.24
N ILE A 9 -10.21 15.61 25.18
CA ILE A 9 -10.04 14.18 24.94
C ILE A 9 -9.43 13.98 23.54
N ASP A 10 -9.94 14.65 22.51
CA ASP A 10 -9.39 14.61 21.16
C ASP A 10 -7.93 15.07 21.12
N ASN A 11 -7.63 16.21 21.75
CA ASN A 11 -6.25 16.73 21.83
C ASN A 11 -5.28 15.74 22.49
N ILE A 12 -5.74 14.96 23.46
CA ILE A 12 -4.92 13.92 24.10
C ILE A 12 -4.77 12.73 23.16
N LEU A 13 -5.88 12.19 22.65
CA LEU A 13 -5.87 10.97 21.84
C LEU A 13 -5.17 11.15 20.50
N PHE A 14 -5.20 12.34 19.90
CA PHE A 14 -4.53 12.61 18.63
C PHE A 14 -2.99 12.73 18.76
N ARG A 15 -2.51 13.00 19.97
CA ARG A 15 -1.06 13.02 20.25
C ARG A 15 -0.50 11.64 20.59
N LEU A 16 -1.36 10.66 20.86
CA LEU A 16 -0.94 9.30 21.14
C LEU A 16 -0.61 8.56 19.83
N ASP A 17 0.35 7.66 19.90
CA ASP A 17 0.60 6.71 18.81
C ASP A 17 -0.60 5.75 18.61
N PRO A 18 -0.76 5.11 17.44
CA PRO A 18 -1.91 4.25 17.17
C PRO A 18 -2.09 3.10 18.16
N ILE A 19 -1.01 2.52 18.64
CA ILE A 19 -1.05 1.40 19.59
C ILE A 19 -1.57 1.87 20.95
N SER A 20 -1.07 3.01 21.43
CA SER A 20 -1.54 3.63 22.67
C SER A 20 -3.03 3.96 22.62
N VAL A 21 -3.55 4.43 21.48
CA VAL A 21 -4.99 4.68 21.31
C VAL A 21 -5.79 3.39 21.39
N ILE A 22 -5.30 2.29 20.82
CA ILE A 22 -5.96 0.97 20.94
C ILE A 22 -5.99 0.51 22.40
N VAL A 23 -4.88 0.69 23.14
CA VAL A 23 -4.83 0.37 24.56
C VAL A 23 -5.83 1.21 25.36
N MET A 24 -6.02 2.49 25.00
CA MET A 24 -7.01 3.35 25.65
C MET A 24 -8.46 2.85 25.48
N GLN A 25 -8.77 2.13 24.40
CA GLN A 25 -10.10 1.46 24.27
C GLN A 25 -10.36 0.43 25.38
N CYS A 26 -9.32 -0.14 25.96
CA CYS A 26 -9.43 -1.12 27.03
C CYS A 26 -9.62 -0.50 28.41
N THR A 27 -9.42 0.81 28.57
CA THR A 27 -9.41 1.47 29.89
C THR A 27 -10.81 1.72 30.44
N ASN A 28 -11.76 2.13 29.60
CA ASN A 28 -13.15 2.30 30.01
C ASN A 28 -14.13 2.21 28.83
N LYS A 29 -15.42 2.05 29.15
CA LYS A 29 -16.49 1.87 28.15
C LYS A 29 -16.72 3.12 27.29
N PHE A 30 -16.57 4.32 27.87
CA PHE A 30 -16.71 5.57 27.12
C PHE A 30 -15.63 5.69 26.04
N LEU A 31 -14.34 5.54 26.39
CA LEU A 31 -13.23 5.60 25.44
C LEU A 31 -13.34 4.51 24.37
N ARG A 32 -13.77 3.30 24.74
CA ARG A 32 -14.05 2.25 23.76
C ARG A 32 -15.05 2.69 22.72
N THR A 33 -16.19 3.20 23.14
CA THR A 33 -17.26 3.66 22.22
C THR A 33 -16.78 4.83 21.37
N TYR A 34 -16.13 5.81 21.99
CA TYR A 34 -15.66 7.02 21.34
C TYR A 34 -14.59 6.75 20.27
N ILE A 35 -13.56 5.98 20.61
CA ILE A 35 -12.47 5.64 19.69
C ILE A 35 -12.94 4.68 18.59
N SER A 36 -13.97 3.86 18.85
CA SER A 36 -14.56 2.96 17.85
C SER A 36 -15.50 3.68 16.88
N ASP A 37 -15.80 4.97 17.10
CA ASP A 37 -16.59 5.75 16.14
C ASP A 37 -15.80 5.94 14.83
N PRO A 38 -16.36 5.57 13.67
CA PRO A 38 -15.70 5.77 12.36
C PRO A 38 -15.29 7.22 12.09
N LYS A 39 -16.01 8.20 12.66
CA LYS A 39 -15.67 9.62 12.54
C LYS A 39 -14.37 9.95 13.26
N PHE A 40 -14.12 9.35 14.44
CA PHE A 40 -12.88 9.51 15.17
C PHE A 40 -11.69 9.00 14.35
N ASP A 41 -11.84 7.79 13.79
CA ASP A 41 -10.82 7.17 12.93
C ASP A 41 -10.51 8.08 11.73
N SER A 42 -11.53 8.51 11.00
CA SER A 42 -11.38 9.37 9.83
C SER A 42 -10.71 10.73 10.14
N TYR A 43 -11.13 11.37 11.22
CA TYR A 43 -10.61 12.66 11.63
C TYR A 43 -9.15 12.56 12.10
N ARG A 44 -8.85 11.58 12.94
CA ARG A 44 -7.50 11.34 13.43
C ARG A 44 -6.53 11.11 12.27
N PHE A 45 -6.88 10.28 11.29
CA PHE A 45 -5.97 9.95 10.20
C PHE A 45 -5.83 11.07 9.18
N SER A 46 -6.79 11.97 9.07
CA SER A 46 -6.62 13.21 8.30
C SER A 46 -5.50 14.09 8.88
N LEU A 47 -5.28 14.03 10.19
CA LEU A 47 -4.24 14.78 10.90
C LEU A 47 -2.87 14.08 10.85
N VAL A 48 -2.83 12.77 11.06
CA VAL A 48 -1.57 12.00 11.14
C VAL A 48 -0.95 11.77 9.76
N GLY A 49 -1.79 11.69 8.71
CA GLY A 49 -1.33 11.42 7.35
C GLY A 49 -0.91 9.96 7.12
N SER A 50 -0.35 9.70 5.96
CA SER A 50 0.14 8.37 5.58
C SER A 50 1.58 8.14 6.07
N SER A 51 1.87 6.90 6.44
CA SER A 51 3.20 6.44 6.83
C SER A 51 3.80 5.56 5.74
N LEU A 52 5.11 5.49 5.70
CA LEU A 52 5.83 4.53 4.89
C LEU A 52 5.98 3.23 5.67
N PHE A 53 5.50 2.13 5.10
CA PHE A 53 5.56 0.82 5.71
C PHE A 53 6.39 -0.14 4.87
N TYR A 54 7.22 -0.95 5.52
CA TYR A 54 7.98 -2.00 4.88
C TYR A 54 8.13 -3.21 5.79
N ILE A 55 8.35 -4.38 5.20
CA ILE A 55 8.70 -5.59 5.92
C ILE A 55 10.17 -5.90 5.64
N SER A 56 10.95 -6.01 6.69
CA SER A 56 12.34 -6.48 6.59
C SER A 56 12.35 -7.97 6.27
N ARG A 57 13.03 -8.37 5.20
CA ARG A 57 13.19 -9.80 4.86
C ARG A 57 13.97 -10.61 5.90
N HIS A 58 14.58 -9.94 6.87
CA HIS A 58 15.29 -10.60 7.97
C HIS A 58 14.41 -10.85 9.20
N ALA A 59 13.20 -10.30 9.24
CA ALA A 59 12.23 -10.66 10.26
C ALA A 59 11.49 -11.92 9.78
N PRO A 60 11.85 -13.11 10.27
CA PRO A 60 11.16 -14.32 9.86
C PRO A 60 9.73 -14.28 10.41
N PHE A 61 8.76 -14.55 9.55
CA PHE A 61 7.42 -14.86 10.00
C PHE A 61 7.36 -16.33 10.36
N TYR A 62 6.88 -16.63 11.56
CA TYR A 62 6.69 -17.98 12.03
C TYR A 62 5.21 -18.32 11.87
N VAL A 63 4.93 -19.38 11.14
CA VAL A 63 3.58 -19.96 11.06
C VAL A 63 3.62 -21.26 11.86
N THR A 64 2.80 -21.34 12.90
CA THR A 64 2.59 -22.58 13.64
C THR A 64 1.70 -23.49 12.80
N CYS A 65 2.30 -24.54 12.23
CA CYS A 65 1.54 -25.65 11.66
C CYS A 65 1.13 -26.64 12.76
N GLN A 66 0.10 -27.44 12.52
CA GLN A 66 -0.46 -28.42 13.49
C GLN A 66 0.55 -29.42 14.11
N GLU A 67 1.80 -29.46 13.65
CA GLU A 67 2.85 -30.35 14.11
C GLU A 67 3.95 -29.68 14.94
N ASN A 68 3.71 -28.50 15.53
CA ASN A 68 4.71 -27.73 16.30
C ASN A 68 6.02 -27.41 15.56
N ILE A 69 6.05 -27.50 14.23
CA ILE A 69 7.21 -27.13 13.43
C ILE A 69 7.12 -25.64 13.13
N ILE A 70 7.97 -24.86 13.81
CA ILE A 70 8.13 -23.44 13.52
C ILE A 70 8.96 -23.32 12.23
N ARG A 71 8.34 -22.86 11.15
CA ARG A 71 9.03 -22.57 9.89
C ARG A 71 9.11 -21.07 9.67
N SER A 72 10.27 -20.60 9.25
CA SER A 72 10.49 -19.23 8.83
C SER A 72 10.15 -19.12 7.34
N TYR A 73 9.22 -18.24 6.99
CA TYR A 73 8.82 -17.96 5.60
C TYR A 73 9.11 -16.52 5.21
N PRO A 74 9.48 -16.26 3.95
CA PRO A 74 9.53 -14.89 3.45
C PRO A 74 8.11 -14.31 3.45
N CYS A 75 8.01 -13.04 3.84
CA CYS A 75 6.77 -12.28 3.77
C CYS A 75 6.89 -11.20 2.71
N TYR A 76 5.88 -11.11 1.85
CA TYR A 76 5.76 -10.10 0.82
C TYR A 76 4.47 -9.30 1.02
N ILE A 77 4.54 -7.98 0.86
CA ILE A 77 3.34 -7.16 0.78
C ILE A 77 2.91 -7.12 -0.69
N LEU A 78 1.68 -7.50 -0.97
CA LEU A 78 1.09 -7.44 -2.32
C LEU A 78 0.29 -6.17 -2.54
N GLY A 79 -0.29 -5.59 -1.49
CA GLY A 79 -1.08 -4.37 -1.57
C GLY A 79 -1.29 -3.71 -0.22
N SER A 80 -1.60 -2.41 -0.25
CA SER A 80 -1.98 -1.63 0.92
C SER A 80 -3.15 -0.72 0.56
N CYS A 81 -4.21 -0.77 1.35
CA CYS A 81 -5.38 0.09 1.16
C CYS A 81 -6.08 0.35 2.49
N SER A 82 -6.39 1.60 2.78
CA SER A 82 -7.20 2.00 3.96
C SER A 82 -6.74 1.40 5.29
N GLY A 83 -5.42 1.28 5.50
CA GLY A 83 -4.82 0.76 6.74
C GLY A 83 -4.76 -0.76 6.81
N LEU A 84 -5.17 -1.46 5.77
CA LEU A 84 -5.01 -2.89 5.64
C LEU A 84 -3.88 -3.23 4.68
N LEU A 85 -3.21 -4.34 4.92
CA LEU A 85 -2.19 -4.93 4.08
C LEU A 85 -2.67 -6.28 3.53
N LEU A 86 -2.41 -6.53 2.26
CA LEU A 86 -2.49 -7.85 1.67
C LEU A 86 -1.09 -8.45 1.69
N LEU A 87 -0.94 -9.59 2.36
CA LEU A 87 0.34 -10.25 2.58
C LEU A 87 0.36 -11.63 1.93
N ASP A 88 1.52 -12.01 1.40
CA ASP A 88 1.89 -13.39 1.08
C ASP A 88 2.97 -13.86 2.05
N ILE A 89 2.69 -14.93 2.77
CA ILE A 89 3.61 -15.56 3.73
C ILE A 89 3.76 -17.02 3.35
N GLY A 90 4.81 -17.35 2.63
CA GLY A 90 5.11 -18.72 2.21
C GLY A 90 4.03 -19.37 1.33
N GLY A 91 3.33 -18.57 0.51
CA GLY A 91 2.24 -19.01 -0.36
C GLY A 91 0.85 -18.96 0.28
N CYS A 92 0.75 -18.55 1.54
CA CYS A 92 -0.52 -18.30 2.22
C CYS A 92 -0.81 -16.80 2.22
N PHE A 93 -2.04 -16.43 1.87
CA PHE A 93 -2.45 -15.04 1.78
C PHE A 93 -3.19 -14.61 3.05
N PHE A 94 -2.92 -13.36 3.46
CA PHE A 94 -3.54 -12.76 4.64
C PHE A 94 -3.93 -11.31 4.34
N VAL A 95 -5.07 -10.90 4.88
CA VAL A 95 -5.35 -9.47 5.06
C VAL A 95 -5.08 -9.12 6.52
N ALA A 96 -4.23 -8.15 6.76
CA ALA A 96 -3.77 -7.78 8.10
C ALA A 96 -3.88 -6.29 8.34
N ASN A 97 -4.18 -5.91 9.58
CA ASN A 97 -4.01 -4.56 10.07
C ASN A 97 -2.83 -4.53 11.04
N PRO A 98 -1.69 -3.91 10.66
CA PRO A 98 -0.49 -3.92 11.49
C PRO A 98 -0.65 -3.13 12.80
N PHE A 99 -1.61 -2.19 12.87
CA PHE A 99 -1.83 -1.38 14.07
C PHE A 99 -2.68 -2.09 15.11
N THR A 100 -3.66 -2.89 14.67
CA THR A 100 -4.51 -3.67 15.58
C THR A 100 -3.94 -5.06 15.86
N ASN A 101 -2.87 -5.43 15.19
CA ASN A 101 -2.26 -6.77 15.21
C ASN A 101 -3.27 -7.89 14.90
N ARG A 102 -4.22 -7.61 14.01
CA ARG A 102 -5.21 -8.59 13.57
C ARG A 102 -4.98 -8.96 12.12
N SER A 103 -5.13 -10.24 11.83
CA SER A 103 -5.03 -10.77 10.48
C SER A 103 -6.13 -11.80 10.22
N ARG A 104 -6.48 -11.93 8.94
CA ARG A 104 -7.41 -12.93 8.43
C ARG A 104 -6.73 -13.72 7.31
N PRO A 105 -6.66 -15.05 7.42
CA PRO A 105 -6.22 -15.88 6.31
C PRO A 105 -7.26 -15.85 5.18
N LEU A 106 -6.78 -16.00 3.95
CA LEU A 106 -7.59 -16.01 2.75
C LEU A 106 -7.57 -17.39 2.11
N ASP A 107 -8.73 -17.83 1.66
CA ASP A 107 -8.80 -19.02 0.81
C ASP A 107 -8.32 -18.66 -0.61
N HIS A 108 -7.32 -19.38 -1.09
CA HIS A 108 -6.73 -19.20 -2.41
C HIS A 108 -6.92 -20.43 -3.31
N SER A 109 -7.64 -21.44 -2.83
CA SER A 109 -7.79 -22.73 -3.52
C SER A 109 -8.51 -22.66 -4.87
N GLY A 110 -9.12 -21.52 -5.21
CA GLY A 110 -9.84 -21.34 -6.46
C GLY A 110 -9.16 -20.41 -7.47
N SER A 111 -7.98 -19.85 -7.15
CA SER A 111 -7.27 -18.94 -8.04
C SER A 111 -6.23 -19.66 -8.89
N ASN A 112 -6.34 -19.47 -10.23
CA ASN A 112 -5.31 -19.93 -11.17
C ASN A 112 -4.12 -18.95 -11.26
N ILE A 113 -4.33 -17.69 -10.90
CA ILE A 113 -3.35 -16.61 -11.10
C ILE A 113 -2.48 -16.44 -9.87
N LEU A 114 -3.05 -16.51 -8.68
CA LEU A 114 -2.28 -16.34 -7.45
C LEU A 114 -1.20 -17.40 -7.28
N TYR A 115 -1.45 -18.63 -7.72
CA TYR A 115 -0.43 -19.68 -7.71
C TYR A 115 0.80 -19.29 -8.54
N ASP A 116 0.58 -18.67 -9.68
CA ASP A 116 1.64 -18.15 -10.55
C ASP A 116 2.33 -16.91 -9.97
N ILE A 117 1.62 -16.08 -9.21
CA ILE A 117 2.16 -14.88 -8.55
C ILE A 117 3.15 -15.26 -7.45
N VAL A 118 2.82 -16.29 -6.66
CA VAL A 118 3.68 -16.81 -5.57
C VAL A 118 5.03 -17.29 -6.11
N THR A 119 5.04 -17.86 -7.30
CA THR A 119 6.28 -18.39 -7.91
C THR A 119 7.13 -17.32 -8.61
N CYS A 120 6.55 -16.15 -8.91
CA CYS A 120 7.21 -15.08 -9.63
C CYS A 120 7.15 -13.75 -8.87
N VAL A 121 8.24 -13.37 -8.22
CA VAL A 121 8.43 -12.11 -7.44
C VAL A 121 8.02 -10.84 -8.22
N ASN A 122 7.94 -10.90 -9.53
CA ASN A 122 7.62 -9.76 -10.41
C ASN A 122 6.11 -9.58 -10.68
N LYS A 123 5.22 -10.44 -10.18
CA LYS A 123 3.79 -10.38 -10.50
C LYS A 123 2.92 -9.63 -9.46
N ALA A 124 3.50 -9.12 -8.37
CA ALA A 124 2.75 -8.28 -7.41
C ALA A 124 2.09 -7.06 -8.08
N MET A 125 2.62 -6.59 -9.22
CA MET A 125 2.01 -5.54 -10.03
C MET A 125 0.65 -5.94 -10.64
N CYS A 126 0.34 -7.23 -10.73
CA CYS A 126 -0.94 -7.71 -11.25
C CYS A 126 -2.04 -7.76 -10.17
N VAL A 127 -1.69 -7.58 -8.89
CA VAL A 127 -2.63 -7.72 -7.77
C VAL A 127 -3.11 -6.37 -7.28
N GLY A 128 -4.36 -6.06 -7.49
CA GLY A 128 -5.04 -4.90 -6.92
C GLY A 128 -5.73 -5.28 -5.61
N PHE A 129 -5.62 -4.39 -4.62
CA PHE A 129 -6.26 -4.52 -3.32
C PHE A 129 -7.16 -3.32 -3.05
N ALA A 130 -8.46 -3.56 -3.02
CA ALA A 130 -9.50 -2.56 -2.80
C ALA A 130 -10.15 -2.78 -1.44
N VAL A 131 -10.32 -1.72 -0.67
CA VAL A 131 -11.02 -1.75 0.61
C VAL A 131 -12.17 -0.77 0.56
N ASP A 132 -13.36 -1.28 0.78
CA ASP A 132 -14.57 -0.47 0.82
C ASP A 132 -14.55 0.47 2.03
N ARG A 133 -14.74 1.77 1.74
CA ARG A 133 -14.77 2.85 2.73
C ARG A 133 -16.20 3.20 3.12
N ILE A 134 -17.09 2.23 3.30
CA ILE A 134 -18.47 2.51 3.70
C ILE A 134 -18.43 3.33 4.99
N GLN A 135 -18.93 4.57 4.89
CA GLN A 135 -19.09 5.45 6.03
C GLN A 135 -20.05 4.78 7.03
N ASN A 136 -19.68 4.76 8.31
CA ASN A 136 -20.45 4.23 9.44
C ASN A 136 -20.37 2.72 9.70
N GLN A 137 -19.43 1.97 9.10
CA GLN A 137 -19.20 0.58 9.51
C GLN A 137 -17.84 0.43 10.22
N THR A 138 -17.84 -0.22 11.36
CA THR A 138 -16.62 -0.64 12.08
C THR A 138 -15.89 -1.78 11.38
N LYS A 139 -16.57 -2.45 10.45
CA LYS A 139 -16.07 -3.56 9.65
C LYS A 139 -15.81 -3.09 8.23
N LYS A 140 -14.62 -3.38 7.72
CA LYS A 140 -14.24 -3.11 6.34
C LYS A 140 -14.40 -4.37 5.49
N ARG A 141 -15.03 -4.22 4.35
CA ARG A 141 -15.01 -5.21 3.28
C ARG A 141 -13.84 -4.92 2.36
N PHE A 142 -13.28 -5.96 1.80
CA PHE A 142 -12.21 -5.81 0.82
C PHE A 142 -12.48 -6.70 -0.39
N LYS A 143 -11.86 -6.35 -1.49
CA LYS A 143 -11.77 -7.17 -2.69
C LYS A 143 -10.32 -7.21 -3.18
N ILE A 144 -9.93 -8.37 -3.66
CA ILE A 144 -8.66 -8.59 -4.32
C ILE A 144 -8.98 -8.83 -5.79
N VAL A 145 -8.27 -8.13 -6.66
CA VAL A 145 -8.45 -8.25 -8.10
C VAL A 145 -7.10 -8.57 -8.73
N CYS A 146 -7.01 -9.71 -9.38
CA CYS A 146 -5.86 -10.05 -10.21
C CYS A 146 -6.18 -9.74 -11.67
N ILE A 147 -5.36 -8.90 -12.30
CA ILE A 147 -5.45 -8.65 -13.74
C ILE A 147 -4.71 -9.73 -14.50
N VAL A 148 -5.37 -10.28 -15.50
CA VAL A 148 -4.84 -11.31 -16.41
C VAL A 148 -4.58 -10.69 -17.76
N GLU A 149 -3.35 -10.71 -18.19
CA GLU A 149 -2.97 -10.23 -19.51
C GLU A 149 -3.05 -11.39 -20.53
N MET A 150 -3.90 -11.23 -21.56
CA MET A 150 -4.14 -12.20 -22.63
C MET A 150 -3.95 -11.50 -23.96
N GLN A 151 -2.80 -11.59 -24.59
CA GLN A 151 -2.45 -11.05 -25.93
C GLN A 151 -3.11 -9.72 -26.20
N MET A 152 -3.66 -8.94 -26.14
CA MET A 152 -4.39 -7.69 -26.42
C MET A 152 -5.67 -7.53 -25.59
N MET A 153 -5.92 -8.45 -24.71
CA MET A 153 -7.08 -8.40 -23.81
C MET A 153 -6.63 -8.50 -22.36
N TYR A 154 -7.39 -7.92 -21.47
CA TYR A 154 -7.23 -8.06 -20.04
C TYR A 154 -8.50 -8.63 -19.45
N GLY A 155 -8.37 -9.67 -18.65
CA GLY A 155 -9.41 -10.23 -17.80
C GLY A 155 -9.16 -9.93 -16.34
N PHE A 156 -10.13 -10.20 -15.49
CA PHE A 156 -10.03 -9.91 -14.06
C PHE A 156 -10.53 -11.09 -13.26
N GLU A 157 -9.70 -11.56 -12.34
CA GLU A 157 -10.09 -12.54 -11.32
C GLU A 157 -10.30 -11.82 -10.00
N ILE A 158 -11.43 -12.08 -9.34
CA ILE A 158 -11.88 -11.31 -8.18
C ILE A 158 -12.08 -12.25 -7.00
N SER A 159 -11.64 -11.80 -5.81
CA SER A 159 -11.94 -12.46 -4.55
C SER A 159 -12.42 -11.48 -3.48
N ASN A 160 -13.31 -11.96 -2.64
CA ASN A 160 -13.72 -11.31 -1.38
C ASN A 160 -13.05 -11.94 -0.15
N GLY A 161 -12.07 -12.81 -0.38
CA GLY A 161 -11.34 -13.55 0.65
C GLY A 161 -11.85 -14.95 0.94
N HIS A 162 -13.02 -15.36 0.40
CA HIS A 162 -13.60 -16.70 0.58
C HIS A 162 -13.51 -17.54 -0.68
N SER A 163 -13.70 -16.92 -1.82
CA SER A 163 -13.74 -17.60 -3.11
C SER A 163 -13.16 -16.70 -4.20
N TRP A 164 -12.67 -17.34 -5.23
CA TRP A 164 -12.17 -16.70 -6.44
C TRP A 164 -13.11 -16.97 -7.60
N ARG A 165 -13.31 -15.97 -8.43
CA ARG A 165 -14.07 -16.11 -9.68
C ARG A 165 -13.51 -15.18 -10.76
N LEU A 166 -13.63 -15.62 -11.99
CA LEU A 166 -13.34 -14.78 -13.13
C LEU A 166 -14.51 -13.81 -13.35
N SER A 167 -14.20 -12.55 -13.60
CA SER A 167 -15.19 -11.57 -14.05
C SER A 167 -15.59 -11.86 -15.50
N GLU A 168 -16.84 -11.62 -15.84
CA GLU A 168 -17.31 -11.68 -17.25
C GLU A 168 -16.79 -10.51 -18.07
N THR A 169 -16.29 -9.46 -17.38
CA THR A 169 -15.77 -8.26 -18.04
C THR A 169 -14.34 -8.49 -18.52
N THR A 170 -14.16 -8.21 -19.80
CA THR A 170 -12.83 -8.13 -20.42
C THR A 170 -12.66 -6.79 -21.11
N ILE A 171 -11.43 -6.34 -21.25
CA ILE A 171 -11.12 -5.10 -21.95
C ILE A 171 -10.06 -5.37 -23.04
N THR A 172 -10.29 -4.86 -24.21
CA THR A 172 -9.34 -4.93 -25.32
C THR A 172 -8.51 -3.67 -25.37
N SER A 173 -7.21 -3.82 -25.48
CA SER A 173 -6.29 -2.69 -25.66
C SER A 173 -6.08 -2.40 -27.14
N SER A 174 -6.03 -1.13 -27.49
CA SER A 174 -5.69 -0.67 -28.84
C SER A 174 -4.18 -0.73 -29.15
N SER A 175 -3.34 -0.92 -28.15
CA SER A 175 -1.88 -0.98 -28.28
C SER A 175 -1.33 -2.28 -27.70
N LYS A 176 -0.16 -2.72 -28.19
CA LYS A 176 0.59 -3.90 -27.71
C LYS A 176 1.51 -3.56 -26.52
N SER A 177 1.09 -2.68 -25.63
CA SER A 177 1.89 -2.34 -24.46
C SER A 177 1.55 -3.25 -23.29
N ASP A 178 2.55 -3.74 -22.57
CA ASP A 178 2.39 -4.54 -21.36
C ASP A 178 2.14 -3.64 -20.14
N LEU A 179 1.74 -4.24 -19.01
CA LEU A 179 1.71 -3.56 -17.72
C LEU A 179 3.10 -3.04 -17.35
N ALA A 180 3.14 -1.84 -16.79
CA ALA A 180 4.40 -1.20 -16.42
C ALA A 180 5.07 -2.00 -15.29
N LYS A 181 6.27 -2.48 -15.57
CA LYS A 181 7.05 -3.25 -14.60
C LYS A 181 7.37 -2.40 -13.38
N ARG A 182 7.31 -3.01 -12.19
CA ARG A 182 7.60 -2.40 -10.89
C ARG A 182 6.62 -1.31 -10.42
N THR A 183 5.58 -1.01 -11.17
CA THR A 183 4.52 -0.12 -10.69
C THR A 183 3.42 -0.93 -10.00
N LYS A 184 2.90 -0.41 -8.91
CA LYS A 184 1.81 -1.04 -8.17
C LYS A 184 0.48 -0.46 -8.63
N PRO A 185 -0.61 -1.24 -8.64
CA PRO A 185 -1.92 -0.69 -8.92
C PRO A 185 -2.33 0.33 -7.85
N VAL A 186 -3.08 1.32 -8.26
CA VAL A 186 -3.59 2.39 -7.40
C VAL A 186 -5.10 2.25 -7.25
N TYR A 187 -5.58 2.20 -6.01
CA TYR A 187 -7.00 2.26 -5.70
C TYR A 187 -7.42 3.70 -5.43
N LEU A 188 -8.31 4.22 -6.24
CA LEU A 188 -8.82 5.58 -6.16
C LEU A 188 -10.31 5.60 -6.52
N GLU A 189 -11.15 6.23 -5.67
CA GLU A 189 -12.59 6.41 -5.91
C GLU A 189 -13.34 5.12 -6.31
N GLY A 190 -13.10 4.03 -5.60
CA GLY A 190 -13.78 2.76 -5.87
C GLY A 190 -13.20 1.98 -7.05
N THR A 191 -12.14 2.47 -7.70
CA THR A 191 -11.58 1.89 -8.93
C THR A 191 -10.11 1.57 -8.75
N LEU A 192 -9.70 0.41 -9.20
CA LEU A 192 -8.30 -0.01 -9.30
C LEU A 192 -7.74 0.41 -10.66
N HIS A 193 -6.52 0.94 -10.66
CA HIS A 193 -5.86 1.46 -11.84
C HIS A 193 -4.50 0.79 -12.01
N TRP A 194 -4.23 0.25 -13.19
CA TRP A 194 -2.94 -0.33 -13.58
C TRP A 194 -2.30 0.50 -14.69
N LEU A 195 -1.08 0.93 -14.47
CA LEU A 195 -0.30 1.66 -15.46
C LEU A 195 0.30 0.67 -16.48
N ARG A 196 0.33 1.07 -17.75
CA ARG A 196 1.02 0.37 -18.83
C ARG A 196 2.28 1.11 -19.26
N ASN A 197 3.18 0.42 -19.94
CA ASN A 197 4.47 1.00 -20.38
C ASN A 197 4.31 2.18 -21.36
N ASP A 198 3.19 2.29 -22.07
CA ASP A 198 2.90 3.43 -22.95
C ASP A 198 2.24 4.62 -22.25
N GLY A 199 2.08 4.52 -20.92
CA GLY A 199 1.43 5.55 -20.10
C GLY A 199 -0.10 5.45 -20.07
N SER A 200 -0.70 4.55 -20.83
CA SER A 200 -2.14 4.27 -20.75
C SER A 200 -2.47 3.51 -19.47
N ILE A 201 -3.74 3.53 -19.07
CA ILE A 201 -4.19 2.97 -17.81
C ILE A 201 -5.34 2.00 -18.06
N ILE A 202 -5.32 0.87 -17.38
CA ILE A 202 -6.46 -0.03 -17.26
C ILE A 202 -7.12 0.26 -15.92
N ALA A 203 -8.40 0.57 -15.93
CA ALA A 203 -9.19 0.84 -14.75
C ALA A 203 -10.28 -0.22 -14.59
N PHE A 204 -10.50 -0.68 -13.36
CA PHE A 204 -11.52 -1.68 -13.03
C PHE A 204 -12.17 -1.35 -11.69
N ASN A 205 -13.48 -1.22 -11.69
CA ASN A 205 -14.27 -1.07 -10.47
C ASN A 205 -14.70 -2.44 -9.95
N PRO A 206 -14.20 -2.90 -8.79
CA PRO A 206 -14.50 -4.23 -8.30
C PRO A 206 -15.94 -4.41 -7.78
N GLU A 207 -16.68 -3.33 -7.53
CA GLU A 207 -18.08 -3.41 -7.08
C GLU A 207 -19.04 -3.58 -8.26
N THR A 208 -18.85 -2.77 -9.31
CA THR A 208 -19.70 -2.81 -10.50
C THR A 208 -19.17 -3.74 -11.58
N GLU A 209 -17.95 -4.21 -11.43
CA GLU A 209 -17.18 -5.00 -12.42
C GLU A 209 -17.07 -4.32 -13.78
N GLN A 210 -17.12 -3.01 -13.79
CA GLN A 210 -16.91 -2.24 -15.01
C GLN A 210 -15.42 -1.97 -15.21
N ALA A 211 -14.95 -2.21 -16.43
CA ALA A 211 -13.59 -1.91 -16.83
C ALA A 211 -13.58 -0.81 -17.89
N CYS A 212 -12.56 0.05 -17.85
CA CYS A 212 -12.32 1.00 -18.90
C CYS A 212 -10.83 1.14 -19.20
N PHE A 213 -10.54 1.48 -20.46
CA PHE A 213 -9.21 1.80 -20.92
C PHE A 213 -9.08 3.33 -21.03
N ILE A 214 -8.09 3.90 -20.33
CA ILE A 214 -7.80 5.32 -20.38
C ILE A 214 -6.59 5.50 -21.31
N PRO A 215 -6.80 6.04 -22.52
CA PRO A 215 -5.78 6.13 -23.56
C PRO A 215 -4.86 7.33 -23.33
N SER A 216 -4.19 7.33 -22.18
CA SER A 216 -3.18 8.33 -21.88
C SER A 216 -1.84 7.91 -22.49
N VAL A 217 -1.06 8.87 -22.95
CA VAL A 217 0.27 8.63 -23.49
C VAL A 217 1.29 9.33 -22.61
N PHE A 218 2.28 8.58 -22.19
CA PHE A 218 3.44 9.08 -21.48
C PHE A 218 4.71 8.53 -22.14
N HIS A 219 5.55 9.41 -22.64
CA HIS A 219 6.84 9.02 -23.20
C HIS A 219 7.85 8.91 -22.07
N GLN A 220 8.20 7.67 -21.72
CA GLN A 220 9.25 7.43 -20.76
C GLN A 220 10.60 7.61 -21.43
N GLU A 221 11.42 8.50 -20.87
CA GLU A 221 12.82 8.62 -21.29
C GLU A 221 13.62 7.39 -20.79
N PRO A 222 14.67 7.01 -21.53
CA PRO A 222 15.57 5.97 -21.06
C PRO A 222 16.17 6.31 -19.68
N GLU A 223 16.35 5.30 -18.85
CA GLU A 223 16.91 5.43 -17.50
C GLU A 223 16.06 6.23 -16.50
N THR A 224 14.77 6.44 -16.76
CA THR A 224 13.87 7.06 -15.80
C THR A 224 13.29 6.04 -14.83
N GLU A 225 13.26 6.40 -13.53
CA GLU A 225 12.46 5.69 -12.54
C GLU A 225 11.01 6.21 -12.62
N LEU A 226 10.06 5.28 -12.71
CA LEU A 226 8.64 5.60 -12.69
C LEU A 226 7.99 5.12 -11.39
N PHE A 227 7.11 5.96 -10.85
CA PHE A 227 6.29 5.62 -9.70
C PHE A 227 4.85 6.07 -9.92
N PHE A 228 3.92 5.13 -9.84
CA PHE A 228 2.49 5.37 -10.03
C PHE A 228 1.79 5.43 -8.68
N ALA A 229 1.02 6.47 -8.43
CA ALA A 229 0.41 6.77 -7.14
C ALA A 229 -0.94 7.49 -7.26
N SER A 230 -1.57 7.74 -6.13
CA SER A 230 -2.63 8.73 -5.97
C SER A 230 -2.08 10.00 -5.33
N ASP A 231 -2.52 11.14 -5.82
CA ASP A 231 -2.39 12.42 -5.14
C ASP A 231 -3.60 12.60 -4.22
N ASP A 232 -3.42 12.38 -2.92
CA ASP A 232 -4.51 12.42 -1.95
C ASP A 232 -5.04 13.84 -1.70
N LYS A 233 -4.24 14.87 -2.04
CA LYS A 233 -4.62 16.27 -1.85
C LYS A 233 -5.68 16.71 -2.85
N ILE A 234 -5.54 16.27 -4.10
CA ILE A 234 -6.43 16.64 -5.21
C ILE A 234 -7.28 15.47 -5.71
N ASN A 235 -7.12 14.28 -5.08
CA ASN A 235 -7.84 13.05 -5.41
C ASN A 235 -7.71 12.68 -6.89
N ARG A 236 -6.48 12.62 -7.41
CA ARG A 236 -6.16 12.27 -8.80
C ARG A 236 -5.05 11.24 -8.88
N LEU A 237 -5.00 10.53 -9.99
CA LEU A 237 -3.87 9.67 -10.30
C LEU A 237 -2.64 10.53 -10.58
N ALA A 238 -1.50 10.08 -10.07
CA ALA A 238 -0.22 10.73 -10.24
C ALA A 238 0.82 9.77 -10.82
N LEU A 239 1.66 10.29 -11.69
CA LEU A 239 2.82 9.61 -12.24
C LEU A 239 4.05 10.45 -11.89
N VAL A 240 4.96 9.88 -11.13
CA VAL A 240 6.23 10.50 -10.80
C VAL A 240 7.31 9.88 -11.69
N SER A 241 8.00 10.72 -12.44
CA SER A 241 9.11 10.32 -13.31
C SER A 241 10.39 10.97 -12.81
N GLY A 242 11.38 10.16 -12.50
CA GLY A 242 12.64 10.64 -11.95
C GLY A 242 13.83 10.32 -12.85
N THR A 243 14.63 11.34 -13.15
CA THR A 243 15.93 11.24 -13.81
C THR A 243 17.05 11.51 -12.82
N LYS A 244 18.29 11.48 -13.30
CA LYS A 244 19.47 11.88 -12.50
C LYS A 244 19.42 13.35 -12.08
N GLU A 245 18.79 14.21 -12.88
CA GLU A 245 18.83 15.66 -12.70
C GLU A 245 17.59 16.16 -11.99
N GLU A 246 16.41 15.59 -12.31
CA GLU A 246 15.15 16.08 -11.79
C GLU A 246 14.11 14.98 -11.58
N ILE A 247 13.13 15.30 -10.76
CA ILE A 247 11.95 14.49 -10.51
C ILE A 247 10.73 15.31 -10.92
N SER A 248 9.97 14.79 -11.87
CA SER A 248 8.78 15.42 -12.42
C SER A 248 7.52 14.71 -11.93
N VAL A 249 6.57 15.43 -11.40
CA VAL A 249 5.27 14.94 -10.96
C VAL A 249 4.22 15.32 -11.97
N TYR A 250 3.54 14.36 -12.53
CA TYR A 250 2.42 14.52 -13.44
C TYR A 250 1.13 14.08 -12.76
N THR A 251 0.04 14.75 -13.04
CA THR A 251 -1.30 14.33 -12.63
C THR A 251 -2.17 14.07 -13.84
N LEU A 252 -3.05 13.08 -13.74
CA LEU A 252 -3.97 12.76 -14.81
C LEU A 252 -5.11 13.80 -14.83
N ALA A 253 -5.19 14.55 -15.91
CA ALA A 253 -6.25 15.53 -16.11
C ALA A 253 -7.55 14.86 -16.60
N GLU A 254 -8.68 15.57 -16.51
CA GLU A 254 -10.01 15.08 -16.92
C GLU A 254 -10.09 14.66 -18.40
N ASN A 255 -9.24 15.25 -19.24
CA ASN A 255 -9.12 14.89 -20.65
C ASN A 255 -8.24 13.66 -20.91
N ALA A 256 -7.95 12.88 -19.89
CA ALA A 256 -7.09 11.69 -19.92
C ALA A 256 -5.65 11.97 -20.40
N LYS A 257 -5.12 13.16 -20.12
CA LYS A 257 -3.73 13.53 -20.42
C LYS A 257 -2.93 13.74 -19.15
N TRP A 258 -1.68 13.29 -19.17
CA TRP A 258 -0.73 13.60 -18.12
C TRP A 258 -0.32 15.07 -18.20
N ALA A 259 -0.60 15.82 -17.17
CA ALA A 259 -0.23 17.24 -17.04
C ALA A 259 0.88 17.38 -16.00
N LEU A 260 1.96 18.06 -16.36
CA LEU A 260 3.05 18.36 -15.44
C LEU A 260 2.53 19.27 -14.31
N ALA A 261 2.59 18.75 -13.09
CA ALA A 261 2.16 19.47 -11.88
C ALA A 261 3.36 20.13 -11.18
N ARG A 262 4.51 19.49 -11.17
CA ARG A 262 5.72 19.97 -10.50
C ARG A 262 7.00 19.37 -11.06
N GLN A 263 8.08 20.16 -11.02
CA GLN A 263 9.46 19.71 -11.21
C GLN A 263 10.28 19.99 -9.95
N ILE A 264 11.11 19.01 -9.57
CA ILE A 264 11.90 19.03 -8.35
C ILE A 264 13.32 18.66 -8.71
N LYS A 265 14.31 19.45 -8.32
CA LYS A 265 15.72 19.11 -8.55
C LYS A 265 16.11 17.88 -7.76
N ASN A 266 16.72 16.90 -8.42
CA ASN A 266 17.23 15.69 -7.78
C ASN A 266 18.60 15.96 -7.17
N VAL A 267 18.63 16.45 -5.93
CA VAL A 267 19.85 16.90 -5.25
C VAL A 267 20.78 15.76 -4.82
N PHE A 268 20.31 14.50 -4.88
CA PHE A 268 21.09 13.37 -4.37
C PHE A 268 22.09 12.83 -5.40
N MET A 269 21.83 13.01 -6.68
CA MET A 269 22.68 12.46 -7.76
C MET A 269 23.98 13.22 -7.96
N GLU A 270 24.14 14.38 -7.36
CA GLU A 270 25.40 15.15 -7.40
C GLU A 270 26.51 14.52 -6.52
N GLN A 271 26.14 13.56 -5.64
CA GLN A 271 27.08 12.90 -4.74
C GLN A 271 27.71 11.67 -5.42
N CYS A 272 29.04 11.67 -5.60
CA CYS A 272 29.80 10.64 -6.33
C CYS A 272 29.77 9.20 -5.76
N GLU A 273 29.07 8.94 -4.66
CA GLU A 273 29.04 7.65 -3.98
C GLU A 273 27.72 6.85 -4.18
N LEU A 274 26.79 7.38 -4.98
CA LEU A 274 25.51 6.74 -5.23
C LEU A 274 25.64 5.50 -6.13
N GLU A 275 25.20 4.35 -5.61
CA GLU A 275 25.01 3.14 -6.42
C GLU A 275 23.64 3.11 -7.11
N PHE A 276 22.61 3.54 -6.38
CA PHE A 276 21.22 3.41 -6.83
C PHE A 276 20.30 4.34 -6.02
N TRP A 277 19.25 4.82 -6.66
CA TRP A 277 18.16 5.53 -6.02
C TRP A 277 16.81 5.02 -6.55
N SER A 278 15.75 5.23 -5.80
CA SER A 278 14.40 4.84 -6.22
C SER A 278 13.33 5.72 -5.60
N LEU A 279 12.25 5.90 -6.33
CA LEU A 279 11.03 6.50 -5.85
C LEU A 279 10.29 5.49 -4.96
N VAL A 280 9.85 5.91 -3.79
CA VAL A 280 9.30 5.01 -2.77
C VAL A 280 7.86 5.32 -2.42
N MET A 281 7.51 6.60 -2.31
CA MET A 281 6.17 7.05 -1.95
C MET A 281 5.89 8.44 -2.52
N TYR A 282 4.63 8.65 -2.90
CA TYR A 282 4.06 9.96 -3.19
C TYR A 282 2.60 9.98 -2.70
N ASP A 283 2.17 11.08 -2.05
CA ASP A 283 0.81 11.24 -1.53
C ASP A 283 0.20 12.63 -1.80
N GLY A 284 0.83 13.42 -2.66
CA GLY A 284 0.43 14.81 -2.97
C GLY A 284 0.98 15.84 -1.98
N LYS A 285 1.36 15.44 -0.78
CA LYS A 285 2.01 16.31 0.22
C LYS A 285 3.50 16.04 0.33
N ARG A 286 3.89 14.78 0.17
CA ARG A 286 5.28 14.32 0.35
C ARG A 286 5.69 13.41 -0.79
N LEU A 287 6.93 13.54 -1.19
CA LEU A 287 7.63 12.61 -2.09
C LEU A 287 8.78 11.98 -1.29
N VAL A 288 8.84 10.66 -1.23
CA VAL A 288 9.93 9.94 -0.57
C VAL A 288 10.79 9.27 -1.60
N VAL A 289 12.09 9.53 -1.49
CA VAL A 289 13.15 8.95 -2.32
C VAL A 289 14.07 8.14 -1.42
N ARG A 290 14.46 6.99 -1.88
CA ARG A 290 15.48 6.17 -1.24
C ARG A 290 16.78 6.25 -2.00
N GLU A 291 17.83 6.59 -1.29
CA GLU A 291 19.22 6.56 -1.74
C GLU A 291 19.90 5.30 -1.20
N LYS A 292 20.63 4.59 -2.04
CA LYS A 292 21.50 3.49 -1.62
C LYS A 292 22.96 3.88 -1.77
N LYS A 293 23.66 3.86 -0.65
CA LYS A 293 25.13 4.07 -0.58
C LYS A 293 25.89 2.75 -0.70
N ARG A 294 27.16 2.83 -1.05
CA ARG A 294 28.07 1.66 -1.19
C ARG A 294 28.24 0.85 0.09
N ASN A 295 28.04 1.45 1.25
CA ASN A 295 28.12 0.81 2.56
C ASN A 295 26.88 -0.04 2.94
N LEU A 296 25.97 -0.30 2.01
CA LEU A 296 24.72 -1.02 2.21
C LEU A 296 23.69 -0.30 3.11
N GLU A 297 23.89 0.96 3.37
CA GLU A 297 22.91 1.80 4.07
C GLU A 297 21.96 2.45 3.04
N GLY A 298 20.66 2.34 3.29
CA GLY A 298 19.63 3.03 2.52
C GLY A 298 19.13 4.22 3.30
N VAL A 299 19.33 5.43 2.79
CA VAL A 299 18.82 6.66 3.39
C VAL A 299 17.52 7.06 2.71
N PHE A 300 16.52 7.44 3.50
CA PHE A 300 15.25 7.95 2.99
C PHE A 300 15.21 9.45 3.12
N HIS A 301 14.97 10.09 2.00
CA HIS A 301 14.79 11.53 1.90
C HIS A 301 13.33 11.82 1.61
N VAL A 302 12.81 12.86 2.25
CA VAL A 302 11.45 13.35 2.01
C VAL A 302 11.51 14.75 1.45
N TYR A 303 10.77 14.97 0.37
CA TYR A 303 10.49 16.30 -0.14
C TYR A 303 9.09 16.71 0.30
N ASP A 304 9.01 17.80 1.06
CA ASP A 304 7.75 18.42 1.44
C ASP A 304 7.25 19.30 0.27
N MET A 305 6.08 18.95 -0.25
CA MET A 305 5.50 19.62 -1.42
C MET A 305 5.00 21.03 -1.10
N GLU A 306 4.69 21.34 0.16
CA GLU A 306 4.24 22.67 0.60
C GLU A 306 5.41 23.54 1.00
N ALA A 307 6.29 23.03 1.83
CA ALA A 307 7.49 23.75 2.28
C ALA A 307 8.57 23.87 1.18
N ASN A 308 8.45 23.09 0.09
CA ASN A 308 9.38 23.09 -1.04
C ASN A 308 10.83 22.83 -0.62
N ASN A 309 11.04 21.88 0.30
CA ASN A 309 12.36 21.55 0.81
C ASN A 309 12.54 20.05 0.99
N TRP A 310 13.81 19.62 1.02
CA TRP A 310 14.21 18.27 1.34
C TRP A 310 14.54 18.11 2.80
N GLY A 311 14.17 16.96 3.37
CA GLY A 311 14.54 16.49 4.70
C GLY A 311 14.97 15.04 4.68
N VAL A 312 15.50 14.54 5.79
CA VAL A 312 15.86 13.13 5.98
C VAL A 312 14.85 12.48 6.90
N LEU A 313 14.22 11.38 6.43
CA LEU A 313 13.30 10.59 7.25
C LEU A 313 14.02 9.61 8.16
N GLY A 314 15.17 9.08 7.72
CA GLY A 314 15.92 8.06 8.44
C GLY A 314 16.71 7.16 7.52
N SER A 315 17.29 6.12 8.10
CA SER A 315 18.06 5.12 7.34
C SER A 315 17.67 3.69 7.72
N THR A 316 17.90 2.76 6.78
CA THR A 316 17.74 1.33 7.02
C THR A 316 18.95 0.60 6.49
N PHE A 317 19.38 -0.46 7.20
CA PHE A 317 20.41 -1.33 6.67
C PHE A 317 19.87 -2.13 5.47
N TRP A 318 20.62 -2.10 4.38
CA TRP A 318 20.33 -2.89 3.20
C TRP A 318 20.80 -4.32 3.41
N SER A 319 19.89 -5.27 3.38
CA SER A 319 20.29 -6.66 3.20
C SER A 319 20.63 -6.90 1.74
N SER A 320 21.81 -7.47 1.49
CA SER A 320 22.37 -7.72 0.14
C SER A 320 21.52 -8.65 -0.75
N LYS A 321 20.41 -9.18 -0.29
CA LYS A 321 19.63 -10.22 -0.96
C LYS A 321 18.18 -9.84 -1.32
N GLY A 322 17.77 -8.57 -1.29
CA GLY A 322 16.40 -8.32 -1.70
C GLY A 322 15.93 -6.89 -1.76
N VAL A 323 15.17 -6.62 -2.79
CA VAL A 323 14.36 -5.40 -2.91
C VAL A 323 13.36 -5.38 -1.76
N THR A 324 13.49 -4.40 -0.87
CA THR A 324 12.49 -4.14 0.16
C THR A 324 11.40 -3.32 -0.50
N ASP A 325 10.21 -3.88 -0.63
CA ASP A 325 9.07 -3.14 -1.11
C ASP A 325 8.53 -2.23 -0.01
N PHE A 326 8.26 -1.00 -0.38
CA PHE A 326 7.67 0.00 0.49
C PHE A 326 6.23 0.26 0.08
N TYR A 327 5.38 0.48 1.06
CA TYR A 327 3.97 0.74 0.86
C TYR A 327 3.53 1.95 1.65
N LYS A 328 2.73 2.78 1.03
CA LYS A 328 1.98 3.81 1.71
C LYS A 328 0.94 3.12 2.60
N LEU A 329 0.97 3.38 3.89
CA LEU A 329 0.01 2.87 4.84
C LEU A 329 -0.66 4.05 5.54
N THR A 330 -1.95 4.20 5.34
CA THR A 330 -2.76 5.14 6.14
C THR A 330 -3.23 4.38 7.36
N PRO A 331 -2.78 4.73 8.58
CA PRO A 331 -3.18 4.02 9.78
C PRO A 331 -4.70 3.93 9.91
N SER A 332 -5.23 2.84 10.42
CA SER A 332 -6.65 2.65 10.67
C SER A 332 -6.86 1.72 11.86
N LEU A 333 -7.87 2.00 12.67
CA LEU A 333 -8.29 1.14 13.78
C LEU A 333 -9.35 0.11 13.36
N SER A 334 -9.79 0.16 12.10
CA SER A 334 -10.81 -0.74 11.58
C SER A 334 -10.35 -2.18 11.52
N PHE A 335 -11.26 -3.11 11.69
CA PHE A 335 -11.02 -4.54 11.66
C PHE A 335 -11.34 -5.11 10.28
N VAL A 336 -10.68 -6.20 9.95
CA VAL A 336 -11.16 -7.14 8.95
C VAL A 336 -12.28 -7.95 9.59
N GLU A 337 -13.42 -8.13 8.91
CA GLU A 337 -14.52 -8.95 9.41
C GLU A 337 -14.01 -10.37 9.66
N GLU A 338 -14.06 -10.82 10.92
CA GLU A 338 -13.80 -12.21 11.25
C GLU A 338 -15.10 -12.98 10.98
N ASP A 339 -15.06 -13.92 10.05
CA ASP A 339 -16.08 -14.94 10.00
C ASP A 339 -15.93 -15.87 11.20
N GLU A 340 -17.04 -16.46 11.65
CA GLU A 340 -17.01 -17.49 12.67
C GLU A 340 -15.95 -18.54 12.30
N VAL A 341 -14.94 -18.66 13.16
CA VAL A 341 -13.79 -19.55 12.97
C VAL A 341 -14.31 -20.97 12.79
N LYS A 342 -14.19 -21.52 11.60
CA LYS A 342 -14.22 -22.97 11.43
C LYS A 342 -12.91 -23.50 11.97
N ASP A 343 -12.97 -24.35 12.99
CA ASP A 343 -11.91 -24.87 13.87
C ASP A 343 -10.69 -25.56 13.19
N ASN A 344 -10.39 -25.35 11.92
CA ASN A 344 -9.35 -26.05 11.17
C ASN A 344 -8.36 -25.17 10.42
N ILE A 345 -8.21 -23.88 10.79
CA ILE A 345 -7.24 -23.00 10.16
C ILE A 345 -5.99 -22.92 11.04
N PRO A 346 -4.76 -23.00 10.47
CA PRO A 346 -3.52 -22.88 11.22
C PRO A 346 -3.51 -21.60 12.05
N CYS A 347 -3.40 -21.73 13.36
CA CYS A 347 -3.42 -20.62 14.28
C CYS A 347 -2.16 -19.77 14.03
N TYR A 348 -2.33 -18.52 13.64
CA TYR A 348 -1.27 -17.52 13.59
C TYR A 348 -0.97 -17.07 15.02
N ASP A 349 0.26 -17.23 15.47
CA ASP A 349 0.71 -16.70 16.76
C ASP A 349 1.07 -15.22 16.60
N PRO A 350 0.26 -14.28 17.15
CA PRO A 350 0.54 -12.86 17.03
C PRO A 350 1.83 -12.40 17.74
N GLN A 351 2.39 -13.22 18.62
CA GLN A 351 3.62 -12.87 19.35
C GLN A 351 4.91 -13.00 18.51
N ALA A 352 4.85 -13.64 17.35
CA ALA A 352 6.01 -13.85 16.49
C ALA A 352 6.18 -12.76 15.40
N SER A 353 5.23 -11.85 15.21
CA SER A 353 5.29 -10.83 14.18
C SER A 353 5.92 -9.54 14.69
N TYR A 354 7.23 -9.42 14.58
CA TYR A 354 7.90 -8.12 14.66
C TYR A 354 7.68 -7.37 13.34
N LEU A 355 6.51 -6.76 13.21
CA LEU A 355 6.28 -5.70 12.25
C LEU A 355 7.03 -4.46 12.75
N THR A 356 8.23 -4.26 12.26
CA THR A 356 8.98 -3.03 12.54
C THR A 356 8.36 -1.93 11.69
N ALA A 357 7.24 -1.37 12.16
CA ALA A 357 6.79 -0.08 11.68
C ALA A 357 7.79 0.95 12.22
N THR A 358 8.67 1.45 11.39
CA THR A 358 9.44 2.64 11.74
C THR A 358 8.48 3.82 11.61
N LEU A 359 7.72 4.07 12.68
CA LEU A 359 7.05 5.35 12.86
C LEU A 359 8.17 6.35 13.07
N VAL A 360 8.47 7.14 12.05
CA VAL A 360 9.33 8.29 12.21
C VAL A 360 8.53 9.31 13.02
N GLU A 361 8.79 9.37 14.31
CA GLU A 361 8.39 10.49 15.13
C GLU A 361 9.12 11.71 14.57
N ASN A 362 8.39 12.58 13.90
CA ASN A 362 8.87 13.92 13.66
C ASN A 362 8.87 14.66 15.01
N GLY A 363 9.99 14.58 15.71
CA GLY A 363 10.35 15.58 16.65
C GLY A 363 10.79 16.82 15.88
N VAL A 364 9.95 17.80 15.81
CA VAL A 364 10.13 19.27 16.05
C VAL A 364 8.79 19.90 15.92
#